data_d9c3b30056d2ad14ce714a83c01a1834
#
_entry.id   d9c3b30056d2ad14ce714a83c01a1834
#
_cell.length_a   1.000
_cell.length_b   1.000
_cell.length_c   1.000
_cell.angle_alpha   90.00
_cell.angle_beta   90.00
_cell.angle_gamma   90.00
#
_symmetry.space_group_name_H-M   'P 1'
#
loop_
_entity.id
_entity.type
_entity.pdbx_description
1 polymer ?
#
loop_
_entity_poly.entity_id
_entity_poly.type
_entity_poly.pdbx_seq_one_letter_code
_entity_poly.pdbx_strand_id
1 'polypeptide(L)'
;MSVLSVRDLCKKYDQFELNKVSFELEPGTITGFIGRNGAGKTTTLKSLLNLVHPNSGEIVFFGKSYKENEFEIKQKIGFVAGGIDYYPKKKIKTITSTTRPFYKNWDEKAYKHYMDLFDLDENKTPDELSAGMKVKYSLVLALSHNAELLILDEPTSGLDPVSRDDLLDIFMGLSDEGITILFSTHITSDLDKCADNIIYIKNGKILASTDLTSFLAQYKVLELTDEELTDELKTKLIGCKKSKHGFSALIRATDSEKLDLAMSGADLESIVVRLEKE
;
A
#
# COMPACT_ATOMS: atom_id res chain seq x y z
N MET A 1 -3.09 13.59 -15.29
CA MET A 1 -4.18 12.59 -15.52
C MET A 1 -3.82 11.40 -14.64
N SER A 2 -4.70 10.95 -13.76
CA SER A 2 -4.43 9.86 -12.81
C SER A 2 -4.20 8.52 -13.54
N VAL A 3 -3.31 7.69 -13.01
CA VAL A 3 -3.04 6.32 -13.51
C VAL A 3 -4.20 5.39 -13.14
N LEU A 4 -4.77 5.59 -11.95
CA LEU A 4 -5.93 4.88 -11.45
C LEU A 4 -6.89 5.86 -10.80
N SER A 5 -8.18 5.76 -11.14
CA SER A 5 -9.26 6.45 -10.44
C SER A 5 -10.30 5.42 -10.00
N VAL A 6 -10.63 5.41 -8.74
CA VAL A 6 -11.63 4.54 -8.11
C VAL A 6 -12.73 5.42 -7.53
N ARG A 7 -13.98 5.15 -7.87
CA ARG A 7 -15.14 5.93 -7.40
C ARG A 7 -16.22 5.02 -6.85
N ASP A 8 -16.63 5.29 -5.61
CA ASP A 8 -17.72 4.63 -4.90
C ASP A 8 -17.68 3.10 -4.98
N LEU A 9 -16.48 2.52 -4.91
CA LEU A 9 -16.29 1.07 -4.96
C LEU A 9 -16.93 0.41 -3.73
N CYS A 10 -17.87 -0.50 -3.97
CA CYS A 10 -18.56 -1.25 -2.94
C CYS A 10 -18.40 -2.76 -3.14
N LYS A 11 -18.17 -3.46 -2.05
CA LYS A 11 -18.19 -4.93 -2.01
C LYS A 11 -18.76 -5.39 -0.68
N LYS A 12 -19.81 -6.21 -0.73
CA LYS A 12 -20.49 -6.72 0.47
C LYS A 12 -20.23 -8.20 0.65
N TYR A 13 -19.91 -8.57 1.88
CA TYR A 13 -19.88 -9.92 2.43
C TYR A 13 -20.79 -10.00 3.67
N ASP A 14 -20.99 -11.18 4.23
CA ASP A 14 -21.89 -11.36 5.39
C ASP A 14 -21.48 -10.54 6.61
N GLN A 15 -20.17 -10.42 6.86
CA GLN A 15 -19.62 -9.73 8.06
C GLN A 15 -18.73 -8.53 7.75
N PHE A 16 -18.59 -8.14 6.48
CA PHE A 16 -17.72 -7.05 6.07
C PHE A 16 -18.21 -6.41 4.78
N GLU A 17 -18.03 -5.11 4.65
CA GLU A 17 -18.27 -4.42 3.38
C GLU A 17 -17.22 -3.35 3.11
N LEU A 18 -16.83 -3.21 1.84
CA LEU A 18 -16.25 -1.98 1.31
C LEU A 18 -17.39 -1.02 1.02
N ASN A 19 -17.31 0.18 1.56
CA ASN A 19 -18.38 1.16 1.47
C ASN A 19 -17.88 2.45 0.81
N LYS A 20 -18.21 2.62 -0.47
CA LYS A 20 -17.89 3.79 -1.28
C LYS A 20 -16.40 4.19 -1.24
N VAL A 21 -15.53 3.18 -1.38
CA VAL A 21 -14.09 3.41 -1.45
C VAL A 21 -13.77 4.21 -2.70
N SER A 22 -13.15 5.39 -2.51
CA SER A 22 -12.80 6.32 -3.59
C SER A 22 -11.42 6.88 -3.37
N PHE A 23 -10.56 6.84 -4.39
CA PHE A 23 -9.20 7.40 -4.38
C PHE A 23 -8.64 7.48 -5.81
N GLU A 24 -7.55 8.21 -5.95
CA GLU A 24 -6.81 8.32 -7.21
C GLU A 24 -5.31 8.08 -6.98
N LEU A 25 -4.61 7.61 -8.02
CA LEU A 25 -3.16 7.47 -8.03
C LEU A 25 -2.55 8.40 -9.06
N GLU A 26 -1.53 9.14 -8.65
CA GLU A 26 -0.73 9.99 -9.53
C GLU A 26 0.38 9.18 -10.22
N PRO A 27 0.72 9.50 -11.48
CA PRO A 27 1.77 8.78 -12.19
C PRO A 27 3.15 8.99 -11.54
N GLY A 28 3.96 7.92 -11.51
CA GLY A 28 5.33 7.95 -11.01
C GLY A 28 5.43 8.21 -9.51
N THR A 29 4.40 7.87 -8.73
CA THR A 29 4.42 8.02 -7.26
C THR A 29 4.26 6.68 -6.56
N ILE A 30 4.75 6.63 -5.32
CA ILE A 30 4.55 5.51 -4.40
C ILE A 30 3.40 5.87 -3.46
N THR A 31 2.30 5.12 -3.55
CA THR A 31 1.15 5.27 -2.66
C THR A 31 1.05 4.10 -1.71
N GLY A 32 1.12 4.38 -0.43
CA GLY A 32 0.91 3.41 0.64
C GLY A 32 -0.58 3.22 0.96
N PHE A 33 -1.08 2.00 0.92
CA PHE A 33 -2.44 1.66 1.31
C PHE A 33 -2.44 1.02 2.70
N ILE A 34 -2.68 1.84 3.73
CA ILE A 34 -2.55 1.44 5.13
C ILE A 34 -3.90 1.19 5.80
N GLY A 35 -3.91 0.27 6.76
CA GLY A 35 -5.05 -0.09 7.61
C GLY A 35 -4.78 -1.42 8.32
N ARG A 36 -5.54 -1.69 9.38
CA ARG A 36 -5.43 -2.96 10.11
C ARG A 36 -5.77 -4.16 9.25
N ASN A 37 -5.36 -5.34 9.73
CA ASN A 37 -5.83 -6.60 9.16
C ASN A 37 -7.36 -6.67 9.24
N GLY A 38 -8.01 -7.01 8.10
CA GLY A 38 -9.46 -7.00 7.97
C GLY A 38 -10.08 -5.64 7.63
N ALA A 39 -9.31 -4.54 7.53
CA ALA A 39 -9.84 -3.21 7.16
C ALA A 39 -10.36 -3.12 5.71
N GLY A 40 -9.95 -4.06 4.83
CA GLY A 40 -10.41 -4.12 3.44
C GLY A 40 -9.32 -3.92 2.38
N LYS A 41 -8.03 -3.79 2.75
CA LYS A 41 -6.91 -3.57 1.82
C LYS A 41 -6.90 -4.61 0.69
N THR A 42 -6.68 -5.87 1.01
CA THR A 42 -6.64 -6.99 0.04
C THR A 42 -7.93 -7.08 -0.78
N THR A 43 -9.11 -6.88 -0.16
CA THR A 43 -10.39 -6.88 -0.88
C THR A 43 -10.44 -5.76 -1.92
N THR A 44 -9.99 -4.56 -1.56
CA THR A 44 -9.89 -3.43 -2.48
C THR A 44 -8.95 -3.76 -3.64
N LEU A 45 -7.69 -4.16 -3.35
CA LEU A 45 -6.70 -4.49 -4.39
C LEU A 45 -7.18 -5.60 -5.33
N LYS A 46 -7.79 -6.65 -4.79
CA LYS A 46 -8.38 -7.73 -5.61
C LYS A 46 -9.58 -7.26 -6.43
N SER A 47 -10.36 -6.31 -5.93
CA SER A 47 -11.48 -5.71 -6.68
C SER A 47 -11.00 -4.85 -7.85
N LEU A 48 -9.87 -4.12 -7.68
CA LEU A 48 -9.25 -3.35 -8.77
C LEU A 48 -8.93 -4.24 -9.98
N LEU A 49 -8.54 -5.48 -9.74
CA LEU A 49 -8.12 -6.45 -10.77
C LEU A 49 -9.22 -7.43 -11.18
N ASN A 50 -10.45 -7.21 -10.71
CA ASN A 50 -11.60 -8.09 -10.94
C ASN A 50 -11.40 -9.55 -10.46
N LEU A 51 -10.42 -9.77 -9.56
CA LEU A 51 -10.25 -11.05 -8.86
C LEU A 51 -11.34 -11.25 -7.80
N VAL A 52 -11.89 -10.14 -7.31
CA VAL A 52 -13.10 -10.06 -6.51
C VAL A 52 -14.06 -9.11 -7.23
N HIS A 53 -15.21 -9.60 -7.66
CA HIS A 53 -16.18 -8.76 -8.37
C HIS A 53 -16.85 -7.77 -7.40
N PRO A 54 -16.71 -6.44 -7.61
CA PRO A 54 -17.41 -5.44 -6.81
C PRO A 54 -18.92 -5.49 -7.04
N ASN A 55 -19.70 -5.03 -6.06
CA ASN A 55 -21.14 -4.88 -6.20
C ASN A 55 -21.53 -3.62 -6.98
N SER A 56 -20.74 -2.55 -6.81
CA SER A 56 -20.91 -1.28 -7.52
C SER A 56 -19.61 -0.47 -7.47
N GLY A 57 -19.59 0.65 -8.18
CA GLY A 57 -18.45 1.55 -8.28
C GLY A 57 -17.83 1.55 -9.68
N GLU A 58 -16.99 2.52 -9.91
CA GLU A 58 -16.26 2.70 -11.17
C GLU A 58 -14.77 2.58 -10.94
N ILE A 59 -14.07 1.87 -11.83
CA ILE A 59 -12.63 1.72 -11.83
C ILE A 59 -12.11 2.09 -13.22
N VAL A 60 -11.25 3.11 -13.26
CA VAL A 60 -10.66 3.63 -14.49
C VAL A 60 -9.13 3.56 -14.36
N PHE A 61 -8.47 2.84 -15.27
CA PHE A 61 -7.02 2.77 -15.37
C PHE A 61 -6.58 3.48 -16.65
N PHE A 62 -5.57 4.34 -16.56
CA PHE A 62 -4.98 5.02 -17.72
C PHE A 62 -6.03 5.74 -18.58
N GLY A 63 -7.07 6.30 -17.93
CA GLY A 63 -8.20 6.96 -18.59
C GLY A 63 -9.22 6.02 -19.26
N LYS A 64 -9.10 4.69 -19.09
CA LYS A 64 -9.98 3.68 -19.68
C LYS A 64 -10.79 2.96 -18.60
N SER A 65 -12.10 2.73 -18.89
CA SER A 65 -12.94 1.89 -18.04
C SER A 65 -12.39 0.46 -17.99
N TYR A 66 -12.16 -0.04 -16.77
CA TYR A 66 -11.64 -1.38 -16.58
C TYR A 66 -12.57 -2.45 -17.16
N LYS A 67 -13.87 -2.28 -16.97
CA LYS A 67 -14.89 -3.23 -17.44
C LYS A 67 -14.84 -3.47 -18.96
N GLU A 68 -14.48 -2.44 -19.73
CA GLU A 68 -14.47 -2.50 -21.20
C GLU A 68 -13.09 -2.84 -21.76
N ASN A 69 -12.03 -2.59 -21.00
CA ASN A 69 -10.65 -2.67 -21.47
C ASN A 69 -9.76 -3.59 -20.60
N GLU A 70 -10.35 -4.56 -19.89
CA GLU A 70 -9.65 -5.39 -18.91
C GLU A 70 -8.36 -6.00 -19.44
N PHE A 71 -8.40 -6.58 -20.65
CA PHE A 71 -7.22 -7.23 -21.24
C PHE A 71 -6.09 -6.21 -21.49
N GLU A 72 -6.41 -5.06 -22.08
CA GLU A 72 -5.41 -4.03 -22.39
C GLU A 72 -4.81 -3.43 -21.11
N ILE A 73 -5.64 -3.18 -20.11
CA ILE A 73 -5.24 -2.64 -18.82
C ILE A 73 -4.30 -3.63 -18.10
N LYS A 74 -4.64 -4.92 -18.08
CA LYS A 74 -3.80 -5.96 -17.45
C LYS A 74 -2.43 -6.11 -18.11
N GLN A 75 -2.25 -5.72 -19.38
CA GLN A 75 -0.94 -5.71 -20.02
C GLN A 75 0.01 -4.68 -19.41
N LYS A 76 -0.51 -3.67 -18.71
CA LYS A 76 0.24 -2.56 -18.14
C LYS A 76 0.32 -2.59 -16.61
N ILE A 77 -0.25 -3.62 -15.98
CA ILE A 77 -0.26 -3.76 -14.52
C ILE A 77 0.57 -4.97 -14.10
N GLY A 78 1.48 -4.76 -13.16
CA GLY A 78 2.11 -5.82 -12.39
C GLY A 78 1.36 -6.04 -11.07
N PHE A 79 0.91 -7.26 -10.81
CA PHE A 79 0.29 -7.61 -9.53
C PHE A 79 1.16 -8.58 -8.75
N VAL A 80 1.49 -8.21 -7.52
CA VAL A 80 2.25 -9.05 -6.60
C VAL A 80 1.41 -9.27 -5.34
N ALA A 81 0.89 -10.49 -5.18
CA ALA A 81 0.33 -10.92 -3.92
C ALA A 81 1.45 -11.36 -2.97
N GLY A 82 1.34 -11.06 -1.69
CA GLY A 82 2.32 -11.50 -0.70
C GLY A 82 2.48 -13.02 -0.71
N GLY A 83 3.64 -13.48 -1.17
CA GLY A 83 3.97 -14.88 -1.32
C GLY A 83 3.51 -15.51 -2.64
N ILE A 84 4.48 -15.96 -3.45
CA ILE A 84 4.19 -16.76 -4.65
C ILE A 84 4.10 -18.21 -4.20
N ASP A 85 2.89 -18.73 -4.10
CA ASP A 85 2.65 -20.14 -3.77
C ASP A 85 2.19 -20.97 -4.98
N TYR A 86 2.10 -20.34 -6.18
CA TYR A 86 1.73 -21.09 -7.37
C TYR A 86 2.95 -21.82 -7.97
N TYR A 87 2.75 -23.08 -8.29
CA TYR A 87 3.78 -23.96 -8.86
C TYR A 87 5.06 -24.11 -8.02
N PRO A 88 4.98 -24.39 -6.70
CA PRO A 88 6.11 -24.33 -5.78
C PRO A 88 7.29 -25.22 -6.17
N LYS A 89 7.03 -26.32 -6.91
CA LYS A 89 8.03 -27.30 -7.35
C LYS A 89 8.46 -27.14 -8.82
N LYS A 90 7.98 -26.14 -9.53
CA LYS A 90 8.43 -25.87 -10.92
C LYS A 90 9.55 -24.86 -10.90
N LYS A 91 10.58 -25.08 -11.74
CA LYS A 91 11.67 -24.10 -11.90
C LYS A 91 11.12 -22.75 -12.37
N ILE A 92 11.65 -21.65 -11.87
CA ILE A 92 11.18 -20.31 -12.24
C ILE A 92 11.27 -20.05 -13.73
N LYS A 93 12.29 -20.58 -14.44
CA LYS A 93 12.34 -20.53 -15.91
C LYS A 93 11.11 -21.17 -16.58
N THR A 94 10.56 -22.24 -16.01
CA THR A 94 9.34 -22.87 -16.53
C THR A 94 8.11 -22.00 -16.26
N ILE A 95 8.04 -21.38 -15.09
CA ILE A 95 6.97 -20.44 -14.75
C ILE A 95 7.03 -19.23 -15.69
N THR A 96 8.21 -18.63 -15.88
CA THR A 96 8.44 -17.54 -16.83
C THR A 96 8.03 -17.91 -18.25
N SER A 97 8.46 -19.06 -18.75
CA SER A 97 8.13 -19.51 -20.12
C SER A 97 6.62 -19.71 -20.32
N THR A 98 5.89 -20.05 -19.26
CA THR A 98 4.43 -20.17 -19.27
C THR A 98 3.73 -18.81 -19.16
N THR A 99 4.31 -17.87 -18.42
CA THR A 99 3.76 -16.52 -18.19
C THR A 99 3.96 -15.61 -19.40
N ARG A 100 5.15 -15.62 -19.99
CA ARG A 100 5.54 -14.75 -21.11
C ARG A 100 4.52 -14.65 -22.25
N PRO A 101 3.90 -15.75 -22.74
CA PRO A 101 2.95 -15.68 -23.87
C PRO A 101 1.69 -14.88 -23.59
N PHE A 102 1.35 -14.58 -22.33
CA PHE A 102 0.18 -13.76 -21.98
C PHE A 102 0.43 -12.27 -22.14
N TYR A 103 1.68 -11.83 -22.30
CA TYR A 103 2.06 -10.43 -22.40
C TYR A 103 2.62 -10.09 -23.77
N LYS A 104 1.94 -9.18 -24.49
CA LYS A 104 2.33 -8.80 -25.86
C LYS A 104 3.66 -8.04 -25.91
N ASN A 105 3.94 -7.25 -24.86
CA ASN A 105 5.10 -6.37 -24.75
C ASN A 105 6.20 -7.00 -23.89
N TRP A 106 6.29 -8.32 -23.84
CA TRP A 106 7.36 -8.99 -23.10
C TRP A 106 8.73 -8.63 -23.66
N ASP A 107 9.61 -8.15 -22.81
CA ASP A 107 11.00 -7.81 -23.13
C ASP A 107 11.97 -8.81 -22.48
N GLU A 108 12.60 -9.62 -23.32
CA GLU A 108 13.57 -10.62 -22.87
C GLU A 108 14.86 -10.00 -22.32
N LYS A 109 15.22 -8.78 -22.77
CA LYS A 109 16.39 -8.08 -22.24
C LYS A 109 16.11 -7.53 -20.84
N ALA A 110 14.92 -6.95 -20.63
CA ALA A 110 14.46 -6.52 -19.32
C ALA A 110 14.40 -7.71 -18.36
N TYR A 111 13.84 -8.85 -18.79
CA TYR A 111 13.82 -10.08 -17.99
C TYR A 111 15.20 -10.47 -17.48
N LYS A 112 16.17 -10.58 -18.38
CA LYS A 112 17.55 -10.94 -18.01
C LYS A 112 18.18 -9.90 -17.09
N HIS A 113 18.02 -8.63 -17.43
CA HIS A 113 18.54 -7.54 -16.61
C HIS A 113 18.04 -7.61 -15.16
N TYR A 114 16.72 -7.75 -14.95
CA TYR A 114 16.16 -7.82 -13.59
C TYR A 114 16.46 -9.14 -12.88
N MET A 115 16.60 -10.27 -13.60
CA MET A 115 17.06 -11.52 -13.01
C MET A 115 18.48 -11.39 -12.47
N ASP A 116 19.38 -10.74 -13.23
CA ASP A 116 20.76 -10.48 -12.81
C ASP A 116 20.81 -9.46 -11.67
N LEU A 117 20.06 -8.35 -11.78
CA LEU A 117 20.01 -7.28 -10.77
C LEU A 117 19.54 -7.80 -9.41
N PHE A 118 18.57 -8.71 -9.39
CA PHE A 118 18.01 -9.27 -8.15
C PHE A 118 18.68 -10.58 -7.70
N ASP A 119 19.76 -10.99 -8.37
CA ASP A 119 20.53 -12.22 -8.10
C ASP A 119 19.63 -13.47 -8.02
N LEU A 120 18.82 -13.66 -9.05
CA LEU A 120 17.85 -14.77 -9.13
C LEU A 120 18.35 -15.87 -10.09
N ASP A 121 18.46 -17.11 -9.58
CA ASP A 121 18.77 -18.28 -10.41
C ASP A 121 17.48 -18.89 -10.98
N GLU A 122 17.32 -18.83 -12.30
CA GLU A 122 16.15 -19.36 -13.02
C GLU A 122 15.96 -20.90 -12.90
N ASN A 123 16.98 -21.61 -12.41
CA ASN A 123 16.91 -23.06 -12.20
C ASN A 123 16.32 -23.43 -10.82
N LYS A 124 16.23 -22.49 -9.89
CA LYS A 124 15.55 -22.68 -8.60
C LYS A 124 14.04 -22.79 -8.76
N THR A 125 13.41 -23.42 -7.77
CA THR A 125 11.97 -23.48 -7.60
C THR A 125 11.52 -22.37 -6.60
N PRO A 126 10.24 -21.95 -6.58
CA PRO A 126 9.73 -21.04 -5.55
C PRO A 126 9.99 -21.53 -4.11
N ASP A 127 9.95 -22.83 -3.85
CA ASP A 127 10.27 -23.41 -2.53
C ASP A 127 11.72 -23.16 -2.09
N GLU A 128 12.64 -22.97 -3.05
CA GLU A 128 14.06 -22.69 -2.78
C GLU A 128 14.38 -21.20 -2.69
N LEU A 129 13.39 -20.33 -2.91
CA LEU A 129 13.53 -18.88 -2.78
C LEU A 129 13.14 -18.39 -1.38
N SER A 130 13.89 -17.44 -0.84
CA SER A 130 13.45 -16.68 0.33
C SER A 130 12.19 -15.87 0.03
N ALA A 131 11.49 -15.41 1.05
CA ALA A 131 10.30 -14.56 0.87
C ALA A 131 10.61 -13.32 0.03
N GLY A 132 11.73 -12.61 0.32
CA GLY A 132 12.16 -11.46 -0.47
C GLY A 132 12.49 -11.80 -1.93
N MET A 133 13.17 -12.93 -2.18
CA MET A 133 13.45 -13.39 -3.56
C MET A 133 12.17 -13.73 -4.32
N LYS A 134 11.13 -14.24 -3.66
CA LYS A 134 9.81 -14.47 -4.29
C LYS A 134 9.17 -13.16 -4.74
N VAL A 135 9.21 -12.13 -3.92
CA VAL A 135 8.71 -10.79 -4.27
C VAL A 135 9.54 -10.22 -5.44
N LYS A 136 10.88 -10.26 -5.34
CA LYS A 136 11.78 -9.82 -6.42
C LYS A 136 11.48 -10.54 -7.75
N TYR A 137 11.26 -11.85 -7.73
CA TYR A 137 10.89 -12.59 -8.94
C TYR A 137 9.52 -12.15 -9.52
N SER A 138 8.55 -11.84 -8.67
CA SER A 138 7.27 -11.30 -9.14
C SER A 138 7.44 -9.93 -9.80
N LEU A 139 8.32 -9.09 -9.24
CA LEU A 139 8.69 -7.81 -9.86
C LEU A 139 9.38 -8.04 -11.20
N VAL A 140 10.31 -9.01 -11.32
CA VAL A 140 10.91 -9.37 -12.61
C VAL A 140 9.85 -9.64 -13.66
N LEU A 141 8.85 -10.48 -13.35
CA LEU A 141 7.78 -10.79 -14.29
C LEU A 141 7.00 -9.53 -14.72
N ALA A 142 6.65 -8.66 -13.75
CA ALA A 142 5.92 -7.42 -14.00
C ALA A 142 6.72 -6.43 -14.85
N LEU A 143 7.99 -6.23 -14.53
CA LEU A 143 8.88 -5.31 -15.22
C LEU A 143 9.23 -5.80 -16.63
N SER A 144 9.29 -7.14 -16.82
CA SER A 144 9.57 -7.75 -18.12
C SER A 144 8.48 -7.55 -19.16
N HIS A 145 7.26 -7.20 -18.75
CA HIS A 145 6.18 -6.85 -19.69
C HIS A 145 5.87 -5.35 -19.73
N ASN A 146 6.78 -4.52 -19.20
CA ASN A 146 6.68 -3.06 -19.18
C ASN A 146 5.44 -2.56 -18.42
N ALA A 147 5.22 -3.08 -17.19
CA ALA A 147 4.17 -2.59 -16.33
C ALA A 147 4.39 -1.11 -15.98
N GLU A 148 3.34 -0.30 -16.16
CA GLU A 148 3.32 1.13 -15.81
C GLU A 148 2.79 1.36 -14.38
N LEU A 149 2.08 0.36 -13.82
CA LEU A 149 1.54 0.36 -12.47
C LEU A 149 1.83 -0.98 -11.79
N LEU A 150 2.43 -0.93 -10.62
CA LEU A 150 2.59 -2.08 -9.72
C LEU A 150 1.55 -2.00 -8.60
N ILE A 151 0.79 -3.08 -8.41
CA ILE A 151 -0.15 -3.25 -7.30
C ILE A 151 0.37 -4.40 -6.43
N LEU A 152 0.75 -4.10 -5.19
CA LEU A 152 1.45 -5.02 -4.31
C LEU A 152 0.63 -5.22 -3.01
N ASP A 153 0.26 -6.46 -2.71
CA ASP A 153 -0.49 -6.78 -1.49
C ASP A 153 0.44 -7.33 -0.42
N GLU A 154 0.72 -6.53 0.62
CA GLU A 154 1.61 -6.84 1.75
C GLU A 154 3.02 -7.32 1.32
N PRO A 155 3.73 -6.64 0.39
CA PRO A 155 4.96 -7.16 -0.22
C PRO A 155 6.13 -7.30 0.77
N THR A 156 6.12 -6.55 1.86
CA THR A 156 7.16 -6.52 2.90
C THR A 156 6.88 -7.43 4.08
N SER A 157 5.67 -8.02 4.11
CA SER A 157 5.24 -8.87 5.22
C SER A 157 6.08 -10.14 5.33
N GLY A 158 6.59 -10.41 6.54
CA GLY A 158 7.41 -11.59 6.82
C GLY A 158 8.85 -11.51 6.30
N LEU A 159 9.29 -10.37 5.77
CA LEU A 159 10.69 -10.14 5.44
C LEU A 159 11.50 -9.76 6.69
N ASP A 160 12.76 -10.16 6.71
CA ASP A 160 13.73 -9.62 7.68
C ASP A 160 14.00 -8.13 7.39
N PRO A 161 14.55 -7.37 8.38
CA PRO A 161 14.73 -5.93 8.21
C PRO A 161 15.59 -5.52 7.00
N VAL A 162 16.62 -6.30 6.67
CA VAL A 162 17.54 -6.00 5.56
C VAL A 162 16.81 -6.22 4.22
N SER A 163 16.21 -7.39 4.04
CA SER A 163 15.43 -7.71 2.82
C SER A 163 14.27 -6.73 2.59
N ARG A 164 13.67 -6.22 3.68
CA ARG A 164 12.62 -5.20 3.62
C ARG A 164 13.18 -3.87 3.14
N ASP A 165 14.29 -3.44 3.70
CA ASP A 165 14.96 -2.19 3.35
C ASP A 165 15.36 -2.17 1.88
N ASP A 166 16.02 -3.24 1.41
CA ASP A 166 16.38 -3.45 0.01
C ASP A 166 15.16 -3.37 -0.93
N LEU A 167 14.01 -3.94 -0.52
CA LEU A 167 12.80 -3.93 -1.35
C LEU A 167 12.20 -2.53 -1.47
N LEU A 168 12.22 -1.75 -0.38
CA LEU A 168 11.76 -0.36 -0.41
C LEU A 168 12.67 0.53 -1.26
N ASP A 169 13.99 0.29 -1.24
CA ASP A 169 14.94 0.97 -2.14
C ASP A 169 14.64 0.65 -3.61
N ILE A 170 14.30 -0.61 -3.93
CA ILE A 170 13.85 -1.00 -5.26
C ILE A 170 12.58 -0.23 -5.66
N PHE A 171 11.61 -0.06 -4.76
CA PHE A 171 10.39 0.71 -5.06
C PHE A 171 10.71 2.16 -5.38
N MET A 172 11.58 2.81 -4.61
CA MET A 172 12.01 4.19 -4.86
C MET A 172 12.69 4.30 -6.24
N GLY A 173 13.63 3.42 -6.57
CA GLY A 173 14.27 3.41 -7.88
C GLY A 173 13.29 3.23 -9.04
N LEU A 174 12.31 2.33 -8.91
CA LEU A 174 11.26 2.13 -9.93
C LEU A 174 10.34 3.34 -10.07
N SER A 175 10.03 4.04 -8.99
CA SER A 175 9.26 5.29 -9.00
C SER A 175 10.02 6.41 -9.70
N ASP A 176 11.33 6.54 -9.45
CA ASP A 176 12.22 7.48 -10.14
C ASP A 176 12.28 7.22 -11.66
N GLU A 177 12.10 5.97 -12.08
CA GLU A 177 11.96 5.56 -13.49
C GLU A 177 10.56 5.82 -14.07
N GLY A 178 9.63 6.35 -13.27
CA GLY A 178 8.26 6.71 -13.67
C GLY A 178 7.23 5.61 -13.49
N ILE A 179 7.56 4.49 -12.85
CA ILE A 179 6.61 3.42 -12.54
C ILE A 179 5.77 3.83 -11.32
N THR A 180 4.45 3.75 -11.44
CA THR A 180 3.54 4.03 -10.33
C THR A 180 3.41 2.81 -9.44
N ILE A 181 3.44 2.99 -8.12
CA ILE A 181 3.38 1.89 -7.15
C ILE A 181 2.23 2.13 -6.15
N LEU A 182 1.34 1.15 -6.03
CA LEU A 182 0.35 1.04 -4.96
C LEU A 182 0.67 -0.20 -4.13
N PHE A 183 1.06 -0.04 -2.88
CA PHE A 183 1.30 -1.21 -2.04
C PHE A 183 0.53 -1.15 -0.72
N SER A 184 -0.07 -2.27 -0.34
CA SER A 184 -0.71 -2.39 0.96
C SER A 184 0.31 -2.78 2.02
N THR A 185 0.17 -2.20 3.20
CA THR A 185 0.96 -2.58 4.37
C THR A 185 0.20 -2.26 5.67
N HIS A 186 0.59 -2.91 6.75
CA HIS A 186 0.24 -2.52 8.11
C HIS A 186 1.45 -2.00 8.90
N ILE A 187 2.60 -1.85 8.23
CA ILE A 187 3.88 -1.42 8.79
C ILE A 187 4.10 0.04 8.39
N THR A 188 3.94 0.94 9.36
CA THR A 188 4.04 2.40 9.13
C THR A 188 5.43 2.84 8.70
N SER A 189 6.49 2.22 9.23
CA SER A 189 7.87 2.55 8.88
C SER A 189 8.21 2.32 7.41
N ASP A 190 7.51 1.42 6.71
CA ASP A 190 7.69 1.23 5.27
C ASP A 190 7.23 2.48 4.50
N LEU A 191 6.11 3.07 4.94
CA LEU A 191 5.57 4.29 4.35
C LEU A 191 6.42 5.51 4.67
N ASP A 192 6.87 5.63 5.91
CA ASP A 192 7.78 6.73 6.33
C ASP A 192 9.05 6.75 5.47
N LYS A 193 9.53 5.57 5.00
CA LYS A 193 10.72 5.47 4.17
C LYS A 193 10.51 5.86 2.71
N CYS A 194 9.41 5.44 2.08
CA CYS A 194 9.32 5.48 0.63
C CYS A 194 8.01 6.04 0.05
N ALA A 195 6.96 6.30 0.86
CA ALA A 195 5.69 6.71 0.29
C ALA A 195 5.58 8.22 0.07
N ASP A 196 5.14 8.62 -1.12
CA ASP A 196 4.73 10.00 -1.43
C ASP A 196 3.33 10.27 -0.90
N ASN A 197 2.41 9.31 -1.10
CA ASN A 197 1.00 9.42 -0.79
C ASN A 197 0.54 8.29 0.13
N ILE A 198 -0.53 8.56 0.85
CA ILE A 198 -1.17 7.60 1.76
C ILE A 198 -2.67 7.48 1.46
N ILE A 199 -3.16 6.25 1.47
CA ILE A 199 -4.58 5.92 1.53
C ILE A 199 -4.80 5.15 2.82
N TYR A 200 -5.55 5.74 3.76
CA TYR A 200 -5.87 5.10 5.04
C TYR A 200 -7.29 4.56 5.01
N ILE A 201 -7.41 3.24 5.15
CA ILE A 201 -8.70 2.53 5.19
C ILE A 201 -8.97 1.97 6.59
N LYS A 202 -10.17 2.19 7.10
CA LYS A 202 -10.68 1.63 8.37
C LYS A 202 -12.10 1.12 8.16
N ASN A 203 -12.36 -0.14 8.55
CA ASN A 203 -13.67 -0.77 8.46
C ASN A 203 -14.35 -0.59 7.08
N GLY A 204 -13.60 -0.81 6.00
CA GLY A 204 -14.09 -0.73 4.63
C GLY A 204 -14.35 0.68 4.10
N LYS A 205 -13.91 1.75 4.79
CA LYS A 205 -14.06 3.15 4.37
C LYS A 205 -12.71 3.83 4.31
N ILE A 206 -12.50 4.68 3.31
CA ILE A 206 -11.33 5.56 3.24
C ILE A 206 -11.52 6.71 4.23
N LEU A 207 -10.57 6.86 5.15
CA LEU A 207 -10.52 7.97 6.10
C LEU A 207 -9.62 9.10 5.61
N ALA A 208 -8.57 8.77 4.84
CA ALA A 208 -7.69 9.74 4.22
C ALA A 208 -7.16 9.20 2.88
N SER A 209 -6.98 10.11 1.92
CA SER A 209 -6.29 9.87 0.65
C SER A 209 -5.62 11.18 0.27
N THR A 210 -4.31 11.30 0.55
CA THR A 210 -3.55 12.56 0.41
C THR A 210 -2.05 12.28 0.41
N ASP A 211 -1.23 13.28 0.16
CA ASP A 211 0.21 13.17 0.36
C ASP A 211 0.55 12.93 1.85
N LEU A 212 1.63 12.18 2.09
CA LEU A 212 2.03 11.76 3.44
C LEU A 212 2.34 12.96 4.35
N THR A 213 3.01 13.99 3.83
CA THR A 213 3.37 15.18 4.60
C THR A 213 2.14 15.94 5.08
N SER A 214 1.16 16.16 4.20
CA SER A 214 -0.11 16.78 4.54
C SER A 214 -0.91 15.94 5.53
N PHE A 215 -0.86 14.60 5.43
CA PHE A 215 -1.51 13.74 6.41
C PHE A 215 -0.91 13.91 7.81
N LEU A 216 0.40 13.86 7.93
CA LEU A 216 1.11 14.03 9.21
C LEU A 216 0.85 15.41 9.81
N ALA A 217 0.84 16.45 8.98
CA ALA A 217 0.61 17.84 9.42
C ALA A 217 -0.78 18.08 10.03
N GLN A 218 -1.76 17.21 9.74
CA GLN A 218 -3.12 17.32 10.32
C GLN A 218 -3.19 17.00 11.81
N TYR A 219 -2.13 16.43 12.40
CA TYR A 219 -2.14 15.93 13.76
C TYR A 219 -0.96 16.45 14.57
N LYS A 220 -1.17 16.63 15.87
CA LYS A 220 -0.14 16.92 16.86
C LYS A 220 -0.24 15.93 18.01
N VAL A 221 0.88 15.64 18.65
CA VAL A 221 0.93 14.88 19.91
C VAL A 221 1.00 15.86 21.06
N LEU A 222 0.13 15.65 22.05
CA LEU A 222 0.09 16.35 23.32
C LEU A 222 0.61 15.43 24.43
N GLU A 223 1.49 15.95 25.25
CA GLU A 223 1.81 15.36 26.55
C GLU A 223 1.17 16.24 27.63
N LEU A 224 0.35 15.64 28.49
CA LEU A 224 -0.50 16.34 29.44
C LEU A 224 -0.27 15.81 30.85
N THR A 225 -0.24 16.71 31.81
CA THR A 225 -0.35 16.37 33.24
C THR A 225 -1.81 16.01 33.60
N ASP A 226 -2.01 15.46 34.82
CA ASP A 226 -3.35 15.19 35.31
C ASP A 226 -4.19 16.47 35.44
N GLU A 227 -3.56 17.62 35.75
CA GLU A 227 -4.22 18.93 35.90
C GLU A 227 -4.62 19.57 34.57
N GLU A 228 -3.83 19.36 33.50
CA GLU A 228 -4.10 19.88 32.15
C GLU A 228 -5.22 19.11 31.41
N LEU A 229 -5.52 17.89 31.84
CA LEU A 229 -6.54 17.06 31.22
C LEU A 229 -7.96 17.44 31.65
N THR A 230 -8.44 18.56 31.16
CA THR A 230 -9.81 19.06 31.42
C THR A 230 -10.86 18.28 30.63
N ASP A 231 -12.11 18.27 31.08
CA ASP A 231 -13.22 17.59 30.38
C ASP A 231 -13.49 18.21 29.00
N GLU A 232 -13.32 19.49 28.84
CA GLU A 232 -13.42 20.16 27.53
C GLU A 232 -12.34 19.67 26.58
N LEU A 233 -11.09 19.56 27.05
CA LEU A 233 -9.98 19.11 26.25
C LEU A 233 -10.18 17.65 25.82
N LYS A 234 -10.67 16.76 26.70
CA LYS A 234 -10.95 15.34 26.40
C LYS A 234 -11.83 15.16 25.17
N THR A 235 -12.76 16.06 24.90
CA THR A 235 -13.66 15.97 23.74
C THR A 235 -12.95 16.18 22.40
N LYS A 236 -11.76 16.77 22.41
CA LYS A 236 -10.93 17.06 21.23
C LYS A 236 -9.77 16.07 21.06
N LEU A 237 -9.50 15.27 22.10
CA LEU A 237 -8.39 14.35 22.12
C LEU A 237 -8.74 13.03 21.41
N ILE A 238 -7.79 12.52 20.64
CA ILE A 238 -7.89 11.25 19.94
C ILE A 238 -6.94 10.24 20.62
N GLY A 239 -7.48 9.09 21.04
CA GLY A 239 -6.70 7.98 21.57
C GLY A 239 -5.85 8.35 22.80
N CYS A 240 -6.42 9.06 23.77
CA CYS A 240 -5.75 9.42 25.00
C CYS A 240 -5.30 8.19 25.80
N LYS A 241 -4.01 8.16 26.16
CA LYS A 241 -3.39 7.08 26.94
C LYS A 241 -2.65 7.63 28.14
N LYS A 242 -2.65 6.88 29.24
CA LYS A 242 -1.80 7.15 30.39
C LYS A 242 -0.34 6.87 30.03
N SER A 243 0.53 7.84 30.30
CA SER A 243 1.99 7.76 30.16
C SER A 243 2.68 7.68 31.53
N LYS A 244 4.00 7.63 31.55
CA LYS A 244 4.76 7.63 32.83
C LYS A 244 4.61 8.95 33.61
N HIS A 245 4.32 10.05 32.90
CA HIS A 245 4.34 11.41 33.47
C HIS A 245 3.00 12.16 33.24
N GLY A 246 1.88 11.42 33.08
CA GLY A 246 0.57 11.99 32.81
C GLY A 246 -0.17 11.26 31.70
N PHE A 247 -0.57 11.98 30.66
CA PHE A 247 -1.29 11.45 29.51
C PHE A 247 -0.63 11.86 28.21
N SER A 248 -0.71 10.99 27.20
CA SER A 248 -0.33 11.31 25.84
C SER A 248 -1.53 11.11 24.92
N ALA A 249 -1.83 12.10 24.10
CA ALA A 249 -2.97 12.09 23.20
C ALA A 249 -2.63 12.71 21.85
N LEU A 250 -3.43 12.38 20.84
CA LEU A 250 -3.41 13.05 19.55
C LEU A 250 -4.49 14.14 19.53
N ILE A 251 -4.24 15.22 18.83
CA ILE A 251 -5.21 16.29 18.56
C ILE A 251 -5.10 16.70 17.09
N ARG A 252 -6.21 17.14 16.50
CA ARG A 252 -6.16 17.74 15.16
C ARG A 252 -5.44 19.09 15.22
N ALA A 253 -4.62 19.39 14.24
CA ALA A 253 -3.87 20.64 14.16
C ALA A 253 -4.79 21.87 14.27
N THR A 254 -5.97 21.83 13.65
CA THR A 254 -7.00 22.88 13.72
C THR A 254 -7.51 23.14 15.14
N ASP A 255 -7.60 22.11 15.97
CA ASP A 255 -8.08 22.21 17.35
C ASP A 255 -6.96 22.64 18.31
N SER A 256 -5.71 22.49 17.88
CA SER A 256 -4.52 22.79 18.68
C SER A 256 -4.15 24.27 18.70
N GLU A 257 -4.55 25.07 17.70
CA GLU A 257 -4.14 26.47 17.51
C GLU A 257 -4.48 27.39 18.69
N LYS A 258 -5.49 27.03 19.50
CA LYS A 258 -5.98 27.82 20.63
C LYS A 258 -5.48 27.34 21.99
N LEU A 259 -4.62 26.33 22.00
CA LEU A 259 -4.13 25.70 23.21
C LEU A 259 -2.70 26.16 23.48
N ASP A 260 -2.45 26.66 24.67
CA ASP A 260 -1.11 27.00 25.18
C ASP A 260 -0.53 25.75 25.90
N LEU A 261 -0.28 24.68 25.17
CA LEU A 261 0.22 23.42 25.68
C LEU A 261 1.43 22.96 24.87
N ALA A 262 2.31 22.19 25.48
CA ALA A 262 3.46 21.61 24.78
C ALA A 262 3.00 20.55 23.76
N MET A 263 3.38 20.76 22.51
CA MET A 263 3.01 19.88 21.39
C MET A 263 4.21 19.53 20.55
N SER A 264 4.19 18.31 19.99
CA SER A 264 5.13 17.86 18.99
C SER A 264 4.44 17.40 17.72
N GLY A 265 5.21 17.26 16.61
CA GLY A 265 4.70 16.62 15.40
C GLY A 265 4.33 15.16 15.70
N ALA A 266 3.27 14.69 15.05
CA ALA A 266 2.88 13.29 15.13
C ALA A 266 3.58 12.48 14.03
N ASP A 267 4.09 11.28 14.37
CA ASP A 267 4.54 10.29 13.40
C ASP A 267 3.37 9.44 12.91
N LEU A 268 3.56 8.74 11.79
CA LEU A 268 2.51 7.95 11.15
C LEU A 268 2.00 6.82 12.06
N GLU A 269 2.89 6.16 12.81
CA GLU A 269 2.52 5.09 13.72
C GLU A 269 1.60 5.61 14.84
N SER A 270 1.97 6.73 15.47
CA SER A 270 1.17 7.38 16.52
C SER A 270 -0.22 7.76 16.03
N ILE A 271 -0.32 8.30 14.80
CA ILE A 271 -1.61 8.67 14.20
C ILE A 271 -2.47 7.43 13.98
N VAL A 272 -1.96 6.44 13.26
CA VAL A 272 -2.71 5.23 12.90
C VAL A 272 -3.15 4.45 14.14
N VAL A 273 -2.23 4.22 15.10
CA VAL A 273 -2.53 3.48 16.33
C VAL A 273 -3.63 4.16 17.17
N ARG A 274 -3.69 5.49 17.17
CA ARG A 274 -4.70 6.22 17.96
C ARG A 274 -6.03 6.31 17.24
N LEU A 275 -6.02 6.57 15.93
CA LEU A 275 -7.23 6.55 15.11
C LEU A 275 -7.90 5.16 15.09
N GLU A 276 -7.12 4.06 15.18
CA GLU A 276 -7.68 2.72 15.25
C GLU A 276 -8.39 2.38 16.57
N LYS A 277 -8.10 3.11 17.64
CA LYS A 277 -8.70 2.90 18.96
C LYS A 277 -9.94 3.76 19.24
N GLU A 278 -10.22 4.68 18.37
CA GLU A 278 -11.42 5.50 18.35
C GLU A 278 -12.60 4.73 17.70
#